data_2a6f7b690da397ee0fdd787f9b8eebfa
#
_entry.id   2a6f7b690da397ee0fdd787f9b8eebfa
#
_cell.length_a   1.000
_cell.length_b   1.000
_cell.length_c   1.000
_cell.angle_alpha   90.00
_cell.angle_beta   90.00
_cell.angle_gamma   90.00
#
_symmetry.space_group_name_H-M   'P 1'
#
loop_
_entity.id
_entity.type
_entity.pdbx_description
1 polymer ?
#
loop_
_entity_poly.entity_id
_entity_poly.type
_entity_poly.pdbx_seq_one_letter_code
_entity_poly.pdbx_strand_id
1 'polypeptide(L)'
;MKTKIIVICLFLIFFLPLQASLKEEIISNLEKINNLTFNFKQTIDEKTEEGDCTIEYPKKIFCSYNNLNKKIMVSNGKSLVIKNKNINQYYIYSLKRTPLELILDKNYLISQIKNLDGR
;
A
#
# COMPACT_ATOMS: atom_id res chain seq x y z
N MET A 1 -0.46 -53.72 -9.63
CA MET A 1 -1.12 -52.96 -8.52
C MET A 1 -0.17 -51.94 -7.86
N LYS A 2 1.05 -52.29 -7.53
CA LYS A 2 1.99 -51.34 -6.87
C LYS A 2 2.36 -50.12 -7.71
N THR A 3 2.50 -50.24 -9.03
CA THR A 3 2.78 -49.14 -9.97
C THR A 3 1.64 -48.13 -10.10
N LYS A 4 0.37 -48.59 -10.02
CA LYS A 4 -0.80 -47.69 -10.09
C LYS A 4 -0.95 -46.82 -8.84
N ILE A 5 -0.60 -47.34 -7.67
CA ILE A 5 -0.64 -46.62 -6.39
C ILE A 5 0.45 -45.52 -6.38
N ILE A 6 1.64 -45.84 -6.90
CA ILE A 6 2.75 -44.87 -6.98
C ILE A 6 2.40 -43.68 -7.92
N VAL A 7 1.75 -43.95 -9.06
CA VAL A 7 1.32 -42.92 -9.99
C VAL A 7 0.24 -42.01 -9.39
N ILE A 8 -0.71 -42.56 -8.64
CA ILE A 8 -1.75 -41.79 -7.97
C ILE A 8 -1.15 -40.92 -6.84
N CYS A 9 -0.19 -41.43 -6.06
CA CYS A 9 0.52 -40.63 -5.06
C CYS A 9 1.36 -39.50 -5.67
N LEU A 10 2.01 -39.71 -6.83
CA LEU A 10 2.74 -38.67 -7.54
C LEU A 10 1.79 -37.60 -8.06
N PHE A 11 0.59 -37.96 -8.51
CA PHE A 11 -0.39 -37.00 -9.04
C PHE A 11 -1.02 -36.14 -7.92
N LEU A 12 -1.13 -36.65 -6.70
CA LEU A 12 -1.64 -35.90 -5.53
C LEU A 12 -0.65 -34.86 -5.03
N ILE A 13 0.64 -35.01 -5.24
CA ILE A 13 1.67 -34.04 -4.84
C ILE A 13 1.62 -32.75 -5.69
N PHE A 14 1.09 -32.83 -6.92
CA PHE A 14 0.95 -31.67 -7.82
C PHE A 14 -0.23 -30.74 -7.47
N PHE A 15 -1.11 -31.12 -6.55
CA PHE A 15 -2.27 -30.33 -6.12
C PHE A 15 -2.08 -29.59 -4.79
N LEU A 16 -0.86 -29.46 -4.28
CA LEU A 16 -0.61 -28.62 -3.12
C LEU A 16 -0.84 -27.16 -3.53
N PRO A 17 -1.82 -26.45 -2.91
CA PRO A 17 -2.14 -25.10 -3.31
C PRO A 17 -0.96 -24.16 -3.00
N LEU A 18 -0.49 -23.47 -4.04
CA LEU A 18 0.50 -22.40 -3.97
C LEU A 18 -0.01 -21.14 -3.23
N GLN A 19 -1.07 -21.23 -2.46
CA GLN A 19 -1.72 -20.05 -1.85
C GLN A 19 -0.93 -19.40 -0.71
N ALA A 20 0.03 -20.10 -0.12
CA ALA A 20 0.90 -19.53 0.92
C ALA A 20 1.94 -18.54 0.38
N SER A 21 2.19 -18.50 -0.95
CA SER A 21 3.29 -17.74 -1.56
C SER A 21 2.97 -16.27 -1.80
N LEU A 22 1.70 -15.87 -2.00
CA LEU A 22 1.33 -14.49 -2.35
C LEU A 22 1.56 -13.53 -1.18
N LYS A 23 1.17 -13.90 0.02
CA LYS A 23 1.38 -13.11 1.25
C LYS A 23 2.86 -12.89 1.51
N GLU A 24 3.66 -13.96 1.43
CA GLU A 24 5.11 -13.91 1.63
C GLU A 24 5.81 -13.10 0.53
N GLU A 25 5.35 -13.21 -0.72
CA GLU A 25 5.85 -12.42 -1.84
C GLU A 25 5.60 -10.93 -1.65
N ILE A 26 4.39 -10.54 -1.23
CA ILE A 26 4.04 -9.15 -0.93
C ILE A 26 4.94 -8.60 0.18
N ILE A 27 5.12 -9.35 1.27
CA ILE A 27 5.99 -8.96 2.38
C ILE A 27 7.43 -8.79 1.90
N SER A 28 7.97 -9.76 1.17
CA SER A 28 9.33 -9.72 0.64
C SER A 28 9.56 -8.52 -0.30
N ASN A 29 8.59 -8.23 -1.16
CA ASN A 29 8.67 -7.07 -2.04
C ASN A 29 8.62 -5.77 -1.24
N LEU A 30 7.73 -5.67 -0.26
CA LEU A 30 7.61 -4.49 0.59
C LEU A 30 8.88 -4.24 1.43
N GLU A 31 9.54 -5.30 1.92
CA GLU A 31 10.81 -5.19 2.64
C GLU A 31 11.94 -4.60 1.79
N LYS A 32 11.97 -4.92 0.50
CA LYS A 32 13.04 -4.52 -0.43
C LYS A 32 12.88 -3.11 -0.99
N ILE A 33 11.64 -2.60 -1.12
CA ILE A 33 11.42 -1.30 -1.72
C ILE A 33 11.66 -0.17 -0.73
N ASN A 34 12.23 0.92 -1.21
CA ASN A 34 12.33 2.18 -0.47
C ASN A 34 11.36 3.23 -0.99
N ASN A 35 10.97 3.11 -2.25
CA ASN A 35 10.06 4.01 -2.94
C ASN A 35 8.89 3.22 -3.53
N LEU A 36 7.71 3.82 -3.50
CA LEU A 36 6.50 3.28 -4.12
C LEU A 36 5.75 4.41 -4.82
N THR A 37 5.49 4.24 -6.12
CA THR A 37 4.67 5.17 -6.91
C THR A 37 3.40 4.46 -7.35
N PHE A 38 2.26 5.10 -7.19
CA PHE A 38 0.96 4.55 -7.54
C PHE A 38 -0.05 5.63 -7.90
N ASN A 39 -1.03 5.26 -8.71
CA ASN A 39 -2.21 6.07 -8.98
C ASN A 39 -3.31 5.68 -8.01
N PHE A 40 -4.11 6.65 -7.59
CA PHE A 40 -5.23 6.40 -6.71
C PHE A 40 -6.53 7.00 -7.25
N LYS A 41 -7.61 6.39 -6.84
CA LYS A 41 -8.97 6.89 -6.99
C LYS A 41 -9.69 6.71 -5.68
N GLN A 42 -10.20 7.78 -5.12
CA GLN A 42 -10.97 7.74 -3.87
C GLN A 42 -12.30 8.43 -4.04
N THR A 43 -13.33 7.86 -3.44
CA THR A 43 -14.68 8.47 -3.41
C THR A 43 -15.09 8.66 -1.95
N ILE A 44 -15.42 9.89 -1.59
CA ILE A 44 -15.89 10.28 -0.27
C ILE A 44 -17.14 11.15 -0.47
N ASP A 45 -18.25 10.75 0.11
CA ASP A 45 -19.52 11.49 0.01
C ASP A 45 -19.89 11.84 -1.44
N GLU A 46 -19.90 10.84 -2.33
CA GLU A 46 -20.18 10.97 -3.77
C GLU A 46 -19.17 11.80 -4.58
N LYS A 47 -18.18 12.40 -3.92
CA LYS A 47 -17.10 13.13 -4.59
C LYS A 47 -15.93 12.20 -4.87
N THR A 48 -15.55 12.09 -6.13
CA THR A 48 -14.39 11.30 -6.56
C THR A 48 -13.19 12.19 -6.78
N GLU A 49 -12.06 11.81 -6.21
CA GLU A 49 -10.74 12.41 -6.46
C GLU A 49 -9.79 11.34 -6.97
N GLU A 50 -8.95 11.72 -7.90
CA GLU A 50 -7.92 10.87 -8.51
C GLU A 50 -6.58 11.60 -8.47
N GLY A 51 -5.49 10.86 -8.52
CA GLY A 51 -4.15 11.43 -8.56
C GLY A 51 -3.06 10.40 -8.51
N ASP A 52 -1.86 10.89 -8.32
CA ASP A 52 -0.63 10.12 -8.26
C ASP A 52 0.07 10.37 -6.93
N CYS A 53 0.57 9.31 -6.33
CA CYS A 53 1.37 9.41 -5.11
C CYS A 53 2.71 8.73 -5.28
N THR A 54 3.73 9.30 -4.65
CA THR A 54 5.02 8.66 -4.44
C THR A 54 5.32 8.63 -2.95
N ILE A 55 5.58 7.45 -2.42
CA ILE A 55 6.04 7.24 -1.04
C ILE A 55 7.55 7.00 -1.08
N GLU A 56 8.26 7.65 -0.18
CA GLU A 56 9.65 7.35 0.17
C GLU A 56 9.68 6.96 1.65
N TYR A 57 9.92 5.68 1.90
CA TYR A 57 10.00 5.17 3.27
C TYR A 57 11.30 5.63 3.96
N PRO A 58 11.25 5.96 5.25
CA PRO A 58 10.06 6.07 6.09
C PRO A 58 9.34 7.42 6.00
N LYS A 59 8.02 7.38 6.05
CA LYS A 59 7.13 8.50 6.41
C LYS A 59 7.09 9.72 5.49
N LYS A 60 7.68 9.66 4.32
CA LYS A 60 7.57 10.72 3.31
C LYS A 60 6.58 10.32 2.22
N ILE A 61 5.75 11.25 1.82
CA ILE A 61 4.80 11.09 0.71
C ILE A 61 4.64 12.40 -0.05
N PHE A 62 4.50 12.28 -1.33
CA PHE A 62 4.05 13.36 -2.22
C PHE A 62 2.89 12.85 -3.06
N CYS A 63 1.74 13.53 -2.99
CA CYS A 63 0.59 13.26 -3.84
C CYS A 63 0.19 14.50 -4.63
N SER A 64 -0.12 14.29 -5.90
CA SER A 64 -0.70 15.29 -6.79
C SER A 64 -2.09 14.87 -7.20
N TYR A 65 -3.09 15.71 -6.96
CA TYR A 65 -4.49 15.44 -7.27
C TYR A 65 -4.88 16.05 -8.61
N ASN A 66 -5.59 15.28 -9.42
CA ASN A 66 -6.13 15.70 -10.71
C ASN A 66 -7.49 16.40 -10.50
N ASN A 67 -7.49 17.53 -9.83
CA ASN A 67 -8.68 18.34 -9.59
C ASN A 67 -8.47 19.81 -9.98
N LEU A 68 -9.58 20.56 -10.04
CA LEU A 68 -9.56 21.98 -10.43
C LEU A 68 -8.66 22.84 -9.55
N ASN A 69 -8.55 22.53 -8.28
CA ASN A 69 -7.75 23.28 -7.32
C ASN A 69 -6.25 22.88 -7.34
N LYS A 70 -5.88 21.89 -8.15
CA LYS A 70 -4.51 21.33 -8.19
C LYS A 70 -3.96 21.09 -6.79
N LYS A 71 -4.74 20.32 -6.00
CA LYS A 71 -4.38 19.96 -4.63
C LYS A 71 -3.10 19.11 -4.64
N ILE A 72 -2.20 19.40 -3.73
CA ILE A 72 -1.04 18.57 -3.42
C ILE A 72 -1.03 18.21 -1.94
N MET A 73 -0.50 17.05 -1.62
CA MET A 73 -0.30 16.56 -0.26
C MET A 73 1.14 16.11 -0.12
N VAL A 74 1.82 16.61 0.90
CA VAL A 74 3.25 16.33 1.13
C VAL A 74 3.49 16.02 2.61
N SER A 75 4.23 14.97 2.90
CA SER A 75 4.78 14.73 4.24
C SER A 75 6.31 14.66 4.18
N ASN A 76 6.95 15.30 5.15
CA ASN A 76 8.40 15.24 5.37
C ASN A 76 8.80 14.24 6.46
N GLY A 77 7.84 13.48 6.97
CA GLY A 77 8.02 12.54 8.09
C GLY A 77 7.58 13.06 9.46
N LYS A 78 7.34 14.37 9.59
CA LYS A 78 6.85 15.02 10.84
C LYS A 78 5.54 15.76 10.61
N SER A 79 5.47 16.52 9.56
CA SER A 79 4.32 17.34 9.18
C SER A 79 3.72 16.87 7.88
N LEU A 80 2.39 16.94 7.81
CA LEU A 80 1.61 16.76 6.60
C LEU A 80 1.10 18.12 6.14
N VAL A 81 1.42 18.50 4.91
CA VAL A 81 0.95 19.75 4.30
C VAL A 81 0.00 19.41 3.16
N ILE A 82 -1.17 20.03 3.17
CA ILE A 82 -2.13 19.99 2.06
C ILE A 82 -2.21 21.39 1.49
N LYS A 83 -1.92 21.55 0.21
CA LYS A 83 -1.95 22.84 -0.49
C LYS A 83 -2.86 22.79 -1.71
N ASN A 84 -3.70 23.81 -1.86
CA ASN A 84 -4.45 24.09 -3.07
C ASN A 84 -3.71 25.18 -3.87
N LYS A 85 -3.09 24.80 -4.97
CA LYS A 85 -2.23 25.72 -5.74
C LYS A 85 -2.99 26.91 -6.33
N ASN A 86 -4.23 26.70 -6.78
CA ASN A 86 -4.99 27.74 -7.47
C ASN A 86 -5.51 28.84 -6.55
N ILE A 87 -5.72 28.55 -5.27
CA ILE A 87 -6.24 29.52 -4.29
C ILE A 87 -5.19 29.92 -3.25
N ASN A 88 -3.95 29.47 -3.43
CA ASN A 88 -2.82 29.72 -2.53
C ASN A 88 -3.12 29.45 -1.04
N GLN A 89 -3.94 28.46 -0.78
CA GLN A 89 -4.34 28.04 0.57
C GLN A 89 -3.63 26.74 0.95
N TYR A 90 -3.15 26.66 2.18
CA TYR A 90 -2.50 25.45 2.69
C TYR A 90 -2.88 25.19 4.13
N TYR A 91 -2.82 23.91 4.51
CA TYR A 91 -3.06 23.42 5.86
C TYR A 91 -1.88 22.56 6.30
N ILE A 92 -1.49 22.70 7.55
CA ILE A 92 -0.39 21.94 8.17
C ILE A 92 -0.93 21.13 9.33
N TYR A 93 -0.65 19.82 9.29
CA TYR A 93 -1.02 18.88 10.34
C TYR A 93 0.21 18.16 10.88
N SER A 94 0.19 17.78 12.15
CA SER A 94 1.17 16.80 12.64
C SER A 94 0.88 15.43 12.03
N LEU A 95 1.88 14.81 11.38
CA LEU A 95 1.71 13.50 10.75
C LEU A 95 1.21 12.45 11.76
N LYS A 96 1.72 12.49 13.01
CA LYS A 96 1.32 11.58 14.10
C LYS A 96 -0.17 11.61 14.45
N ARG A 97 -0.87 12.69 14.10
CA ARG A 97 -2.32 12.83 14.33
C ARG A 97 -3.16 12.41 13.15
N THR A 98 -2.56 11.88 12.12
CA THR A 98 -3.23 11.43 10.89
C THR A 98 -3.09 9.93 10.71
N PRO A 99 -4.06 9.26 10.06
CA PRO A 99 -3.94 7.84 9.71
C PRO A 99 -2.75 7.51 8.81
N LEU A 100 -2.22 8.51 8.09
CA LEU A 100 -1.05 8.34 7.23
C LEU A 100 0.21 7.94 8.00
N GLU A 101 0.33 8.29 9.26
CA GLU A 101 1.44 7.85 10.13
C GLU A 101 1.63 6.33 10.08
N LEU A 102 0.52 5.58 10.13
CA LEU A 102 0.52 4.11 10.09
C LEU A 102 0.81 3.57 8.69
N ILE A 103 0.20 4.16 7.67
CA ILE A 103 0.37 3.72 6.27
C ILE A 103 1.79 3.96 5.79
N LEU A 104 2.43 5.03 6.25
CA LEU A 104 3.81 5.38 5.92
C LEU A 104 4.86 4.68 6.79
N ASP A 105 4.42 3.81 7.70
CA ASP A 105 5.29 2.93 8.49
C ASP A 105 5.34 1.53 7.85
N LYS A 106 6.43 1.21 7.17
CA LYS A 106 6.63 -0.08 6.50
C LYS A 106 6.55 -1.26 7.47
N ASN A 107 7.13 -1.12 8.66
CA ASN A 107 7.13 -2.20 9.66
C ASN A 107 5.72 -2.47 10.18
N TYR A 108 4.93 -1.42 10.39
CA TYR A 108 3.52 -1.55 10.74
C TYR A 108 2.74 -2.30 9.65
N LEU A 109 2.88 -1.90 8.38
CA LEU A 109 2.21 -2.56 7.26
C LEU A 109 2.58 -4.05 7.17
N ILE A 110 3.87 -4.38 7.27
CA ILE A 110 4.34 -5.76 7.26
C ILE A 110 3.73 -6.56 8.42
N SER A 111 3.67 -5.98 9.62
CA SER A 111 3.07 -6.64 10.77
C SER A 111 1.57 -6.91 10.57
N GLN A 112 0.84 -5.97 9.96
CA GLN A 112 -0.58 -6.15 9.65
C GLN A 112 -0.79 -7.24 8.60
N ILE A 113 0.02 -7.27 7.55
CA ILE A 113 -0.06 -8.31 6.51
C ILE A 113 0.25 -9.69 7.10
N LYS A 114 1.23 -9.80 7.99
CA LYS A 114 1.56 -11.07 8.67
C LYS A 114 0.39 -11.59 9.51
N ASN A 115 -0.38 -10.68 10.11
CA ASN A 115 -1.53 -11.01 10.96
C ASN A 115 -2.83 -11.24 10.19
N LEU A 116 -2.86 -10.99 8.87
CA LEU A 116 -4.01 -11.34 8.06
C LEU A 116 -4.13 -12.86 8.00
N ASP A 117 -5.14 -13.40 8.68
CA ASP A 117 -5.60 -14.76 8.44
C ASP A 117 -6.05 -14.84 6.98
N GLY A 118 -5.75 -15.94 6.30
CA GLY A 118 -5.98 -16.13 4.87
C GLY A 118 -7.46 -16.02 4.44
N ARG A 119 -8.06 -14.88 4.69
CA ARG A 119 -9.42 -14.54 4.28
C ARG A 119 -9.40 -13.77 2.97
#